data_0c04c71ac58686c2371e8ce9b713d02a
#
_entry.id   0c04c71ac58686c2371e8ce9b713d02a
#
_cell.length_a   1.000
_cell.length_b   1.000
_cell.length_c   1.000
_cell.angle_alpha   90.00
_cell.angle_beta   90.00
_cell.angle_gamma   90.00
#
_symmetry.space_group_name_H-M   'P 1'
#
loop_
_entity.id
_entity.type
_entity.pdbx_description
1 polymer ?
#
loop_
_entity_poly.entity_id
_entity_poly.type
_entity_poly.pdbx_seq_one_letter_code
_entity_poly.pdbx_strand_id
1 'polypeptide(L)'
;MTRKHDKNTEDILKDIPNGKIIINRHNSTHENTIFNKDFRYCSDGRGLVDTYSVFPGIELSFNYYYANCFEFQHRPVHSAMQINHCRSGRMGWKMQDQSTIYLGPGDLSLHTLHSCADSAMNLPLGYYQGVSVFIDLNALT
;
A
#
# COMPACT_ATOMS: atom_id res chain seq x y z
N MET A 1 -16.61 -11.06 -10.39
CA MET A 1 -17.05 -10.33 -9.19
C MET A 1 -17.29 -8.87 -9.53
N THR A 2 -18.43 -8.35 -9.14
CA THR A 2 -18.75 -6.95 -9.42
C THR A 2 -18.02 -6.05 -8.43
N ARG A 3 -17.31 -5.05 -8.96
CA ARG A 3 -16.61 -4.08 -8.15
C ARG A 3 -17.60 -3.14 -7.47
N LYS A 4 -17.44 -2.95 -6.17
CA LYS A 4 -18.28 -2.03 -5.44
C LYS A 4 -17.93 -0.59 -5.82
N HIS A 5 -18.94 0.24 -5.99
CA HIS A 5 -18.74 1.61 -6.43
C HIS A 5 -18.20 2.48 -5.29
N ASP A 6 -17.10 3.19 -5.54
CA ASP A 6 -16.56 4.23 -4.69
C ASP A 6 -16.19 5.43 -5.54
N LYS A 7 -17.09 6.40 -5.59
CA LYS A 7 -16.94 7.56 -6.43
C LYS A 7 -15.69 8.38 -6.12
N ASN A 8 -15.31 8.50 -4.85
CA ASN A 8 -14.14 9.28 -4.45
C ASN A 8 -12.85 8.66 -4.99
N THR A 9 -12.65 7.38 -4.78
CA THR A 9 -11.47 6.68 -5.30
C THR A 9 -11.48 6.66 -6.82
N GLU A 10 -12.63 6.45 -7.43
CA GLU A 10 -12.78 6.47 -8.89
C GLU A 10 -12.40 7.83 -9.48
N ASP A 11 -12.85 8.93 -8.88
CA ASP A 11 -12.52 10.28 -9.35
C ASP A 11 -11.02 10.58 -9.23
N ILE A 12 -10.38 10.15 -8.16
CA ILE A 12 -8.93 10.33 -7.97
C ILE A 12 -8.14 9.59 -9.06
N LEU A 13 -8.61 8.42 -9.47
CA LEU A 13 -7.91 7.55 -10.40
C LEU A 13 -8.35 7.69 -11.86
N LYS A 14 -9.29 8.57 -12.16
CA LYS A 14 -9.91 8.66 -13.49
C LYS A 14 -8.93 8.90 -14.63
N ASP A 15 -7.83 9.61 -14.37
CA ASP A 15 -6.83 9.94 -15.39
C ASP A 15 -5.68 8.92 -15.46
N ILE A 16 -5.72 7.89 -14.64
CA ILE A 16 -4.71 6.84 -14.63
C ILE A 16 -5.17 5.70 -15.53
N PRO A 17 -4.38 5.33 -16.55
CA PRO A 17 -4.75 4.23 -17.43
C PRO A 17 -4.89 2.91 -16.68
N ASN A 18 -5.82 2.08 -17.14
CA ASN A 18 -5.95 0.73 -16.62
C ASN A 18 -4.64 -0.04 -16.81
N GLY A 19 -4.26 -0.83 -15.82
CA GLY A 19 -3.01 -1.57 -15.84
C GLY A 19 -1.82 -0.82 -15.24
N LYS A 20 -2.00 0.38 -14.69
CA LYS A 20 -0.90 1.19 -14.14
C LYS A 20 -1.10 1.60 -12.70
N ILE A 21 0.00 1.56 -11.95
CA ILE A 21 0.12 2.19 -10.64
C ILE A 21 1.18 3.29 -10.77
N ILE A 22 0.79 4.49 -10.38
CA ILE A 22 1.70 5.64 -10.37
C ILE A 22 2.15 5.88 -8.94
N ILE A 23 3.46 5.95 -8.73
CA ILE A 23 4.05 6.27 -7.45
C ILE A 23 4.69 7.65 -7.57
N ASN A 24 4.11 8.61 -6.86
CA ASN A 24 4.65 9.96 -6.77
C ASN A 24 5.44 10.10 -5.47
N ARG A 25 6.69 10.50 -5.58
CA ARG A 25 7.56 10.73 -4.43
C ARG A 25 7.72 12.23 -4.24
N HIS A 26 7.26 12.71 -3.09
CA HIS A 26 7.30 14.13 -2.73
C HIS A 26 8.34 14.33 -1.64
N ASN A 27 9.09 15.43 -1.71
CA ASN A 27 10.09 15.82 -0.70
C ASN A 27 11.18 14.75 -0.47
N SER A 28 11.37 13.88 -1.44
CA SER A 28 12.39 12.84 -1.33
C SER A 28 13.74 13.41 -1.74
N THR A 29 14.65 13.56 -0.76
CA THR A 29 16.04 13.91 -1.02
C THR A 29 16.94 12.67 -1.03
N HIS A 30 16.37 11.50 -0.75
CA HIS A 30 17.11 10.25 -0.67
C HIS A 30 16.64 9.29 -1.76
N GLU A 31 17.61 8.72 -2.47
CA GLU A 31 17.34 7.69 -3.47
C GLU A 31 16.90 6.37 -2.83
N ASN A 32 17.34 6.14 -1.59
CA ASN A 32 17.02 4.91 -0.85
C ASN A 32 15.83 5.17 0.05
N THR A 33 14.66 4.92 -0.47
CA THR A 33 13.45 4.85 0.35
C THR A 33 13.27 3.42 0.83
N ILE A 34 12.77 3.25 2.06
CA ILE A 34 12.38 1.95 2.60
C ILE A 34 11.35 1.31 1.66
N PHE A 35 10.67 2.15 0.96
CA PHE A 35 9.53 1.85 0.13
C PHE A 35 9.93 1.74 -1.33
N ASN A 36 10.85 0.84 -1.62
CA ASN A 36 11.22 0.53 -2.99
C ASN A 36 10.53 -0.76 -3.39
N LYS A 37 9.30 -0.62 -3.88
CA LYS A 37 8.48 -1.78 -4.27
C LYS A 37 8.15 -1.72 -5.73
N ASP A 38 8.33 -2.86 -6.39
CA ASP A 38 7.78 -3.09 -7.70
C ASP A 38 6.36 -3.62 -7.54
N PHE A 39 5.40 -2.84 -7.97
CA PHE A 39 4.01 -3.28 -7.97
C PHE A 39 3.69 -3.97 -9.28
N ARG A 40 3.10 -5.16 -9.15
CA ARG A 40 2.40 -5.81 -10.24
C ARG A 40 0.96 -5.90 -9.84
N TYR A 41 0.06 -5.71 -10.79
CA TYR A 41 -1.34 -5.85 -10.48
C TYR A 41 -2.11 -6.49 -11.61
N CYS A 42 -3.35 -6.87 -11.29
CA CYS A 42 -4.24 -7.49 -12.25
C CYS A 42 -4.55 -6.51 -13.37
N SER A 43 -4.75 -7.05 -14.57
CA SER A 43 -4.93 -6.26 -15.79
C SER A 43 -6.12 -5.31 -15.77
N ASP A 44 -7.03 -5.47 -14.82
CA ASP A 44 -8.25 -4.66 -14.72
C ASP A 44 -8.13 -3.52 -13.69
N GLY A 45 -6.93 -3.21 -13.23
CA GLY A 45 -6.77 -2.28 -12.13
C GLY A 45 -5.86 -1.10 -12.38
N ARG A 46 -5.92 -0.14 -11.48
CA ARG A 46 -5.09 1.06 -11.46
C ARG A 46 -4.92 1.57 -10.05
N GLY A 47 -3.89 2.35 -9.82
CA GLY A 47 -3.60 2.88 -8.50
C GLY A 47 -2.71 4.11 -8.52
N LEU A 48 -2.75 4.81 -7.38
CA LEU A 48 -1.93 5.98 -7.12
C LEU A 48 -1.39 5.87 -5.70
N VAL A 49 -0.10 6.11 -5.55
CA VAL A 49 0.57 6.19 -4.25
C VAL A 49 1.31 7.51 -4.19
N ASP A 50 0.88 8.38 -3.29
CA ASP A 50 1.59 9.63 -2.99
C ASP A 50 2.42 9.43 -1.73
N THR A 51 3.74 9.48 -1.86
CA THR A 51 4.68 9.21 -0.78
C THR A 51 5.46 10.48 -0.43
N TYR A 52 5.52 10.75 0.86
CA TYR A 52 6.21 11.91 1.43
C TYR A 52 7.28 11.43 2.41
N SER A 53 8.49 11.95 2.26
CA SER A 53 9.54 11.76 3.26
C SER A 53 9.38 12.83 4.33
N VAL A 54 8.90 12.44 5.51
CA VAL A 54 8.60 13.39 6.60
C VAL A 54 9.83 13.67 7.43
N PHE A 55 10.55 12.62 7.78
CA PHE A 55 11.84 12.66 8.48
C PHE A 55 12.74 11.59 7.89
N PRO A 56 14.06 11.67 8.11
CA PRO A 56 14.92 10.54 7.76
C PRO A 56 14.41 9.26 8.39
N GLY A 57 14.11 8.27 7.58
CA GLY A 57 13.59 6.98 8.04
C GLY A 57 12.09 6.91 8.26
N ILE A 58 11.34 7.98 8.02
CA ILE A 58 9.88 7.96 8.14
C ILE A 58 9.25 8.44 6.83
N GLU A 59 8.46 7.58 6.22
CA GLU A 59 7.71 7.87 5.01
C GLU A 59 6.22 7.76 5.25
N LEU A 60 5.47 8.72 4.74
CA LEU A 60 4.01 8.75 4.78
C LEU A 60 3.48 8.55 3.37
N SER A 61 2.58 7.59 3.19
CA SER A 61 1.98 7.31 1.89
C SER A 61 0.48 7.39 1.94
N PHE A 62 -0.10 8.03 0.93
CA PHE A 62 -1.53 8.02 0.68
C PHE A 62 -1.77 7.09 -0.49
N ASN A 63 -2.59 6.06 -0.27
CA ASN A 63 -2.77 4.96 -1.20
C ASN A 63 -4.18 4.95 -1.73
N TYR A 64 -4.31 4.84 -3.06
CA TYR A 64 -5.59 4.78 -3.76
C TYR A 64 -5.52 3.64 -4.77
N TYR A 65 -6.37 2.64 -4.62
CA TYR A 65 -6.39 1.48 -5.50
C TYR A 65 -7.80 1.19 -5.99
N TYR A 66 -7.90 0.88 -7.27
CA TYR A 66 -9.14 0.45 -7.90
C TYR A 66 -8.82 -0.78 -8.75
N ALA A 67 -8.92 -1.96 -8.14
CA ALA A 67 -8.54 -3.24 -8.71
C ALA A 67 -9.07 -4.35 -7.84
N ASN A 68 -9.01 -5.59 -8.32
CA ASN A 68 -9.38 -6.75 -7.51
C ASN A 68 -8.21 -7.25 -6.67
N CYS A 69 -7.01 -7.21 -7.21
CA CYS A 69 -5.81 -7.61 -6.47
C CYS A 69 -4.58 -6.92 -7.03
N PHE A 70 -3.54 -6.83 -6.21
CA PHE A 70 -2.20 -6.43 -6.59
C PHE A 70 -1.23 -7.53 -6.22
N GLU A 71 -0.26 -7.76 -7.08
CA GLU A 71 0.93 -8.52 -6.74
C GLU A 71 2.06 -7.54 -6.46
N PHE A 72 2.79 -7.76 -5.40
CA PHE A 72 3.98 -6.98 -5.11
C PHE A 72 5.08 -7.89 -4.59
N GLN A 73 6.30 -7.53 -4.94
CA GLN A 73 7.48 -8.15 -4.38
C GLN A 73 8.09 -7.16 -3.40
N HIS A 74 8.33 -7.59 -2.19
CA HIS A 74 9.08 -6.78 -1.25
C HIS A 74 10.23 -7.61 -0.69
N ARG A 75 11.33 -6.93 -0.47
CA ARG A 75 12.45 -7.56 0.22
C ARG A 75 12.18 -7.50 1.70
N PRO A 76 12.44 -8.59 2.44
CA PRO A 76 12.32 -8.53 3.89
C PRO A 76 13.24 -7.43 4.43
N VAL A 77 12.66 -6.47 5.12
CA VAL A 77 13.41 -5.39 5.78
C VAL A 77 13.21 -5.59 7.27
N HIS A 78 14.21 -6.16 7.92
CA HIS A 78 14.11 -6.59 9.32
C HIS A 78 13.89 -5.43 10.30
N SER A 79 14.35 -4.25 9.93
CA SER A 79 14.29 -3.07 10.79
C SER A 79 13.17 -2.11 10.43
N ALA A 80 12.27 -2.49 9.55
CA ALA A 80 11.20 -1.61 9.11
C ALA A 80 9.86 -2.04 9.70
N MET A 81 9.08 -1.04 10.10
CA MET A 81 7.70 -1.20 10.55
C MET A 81 6.76 -0.48 9.62
N GLN A 82 5.55 -0.97 9.54
CA GLN A 82 4.49 -0.36 8.76
C GLN A 82 3.25 -0.21 9.61
N ILE A 83 2.67 0.98 9.57
CA ILE A 83 1.37 1.27 10.15
C ILE A 83 0.43 1.56 9.00
N ASN A 84 -0.71 0.89 8.96
CA ASN A 84 -1.72 1.09 7.92
C ASN A 84 -3.04 1.48 8.55
N HIS A 85 -3.68 2.48 7.98
CA HIS A 85 -5.02 2.89 8.36
C HIS A 85 -5.90 2.89 7.13
N CYS A 86 -6.98 2.13 7.17
CA CYS A 86 -7.96 2.08 6.08
C CYS A 86 -8.97 3.21 6.25
N ARG A 87 -9.13 4.00 5.20
CA ARG A 87 -10.15 5.04 5.15
C ARG A 87 -11.41 4.55 4.47
N SER A 88 -11.26 3.83 3.37
CA SER A 88 -12.39 3.38 2.55
C SER A 88 -12.00 2.09 1.84
N GLY A 89 -12.96 1.22 1.60
CA GLY A 89 -12.73 -0.05 0.95
C GLY A 89 -12.26 -1.13 1.91
N ARG A 90 -11.57 -2.11 1.39
CA ARG A 90 -11.03 -3.21 2.18
C ARG A 90 -9.78 -3.77 1.52
N MET A 91 -8.80 -4.08 2.32
CA MET A 91 -7.55 -4.68 1.86
C MET A 91 -7.20 -5.87 2.73
N GLY A 92 -6.69 -6.93 2.10
CA GLY A 92 -6.19 -8.09 2.81
C GLY A 92 -4.82 -8.49 2.29
N TRP A 93 -3.99 -9.03 3.16
CA TRP A 93 -2.70 -9.61 2.78
C TRP A 93 -2.33 -10.75 3.70
N LYS A 94 -1.47 -11.63 3.18
CA LYS A 94 -1.04 -12.81 3.91
C LYS A 94 0.22 -12.52 4.70
N MET A 95 0.25 -13.01 5.94
CA MET A 95 1.43 -12.98 6.79
C MET A 95 2.24 -14.27 6.62
N GLN A 96 3.48 -14.28 7.10
CA GLN A 96 4.35 -15.44 6.96
C GLN A 96 3.82 -16.69 7.72
N ASP A 97 3.05 -16.48 8.78
CA ASP A 97 2.42 -17.57 9.51
C ASP A 97 1.18 -18.14 8.81
N GLN A 98 0.92 -17.72 7.57
CA GLN A 98 -0.22 -18.10 6.74
C GLN A 98 -1.55 -17.48 7.16
N SER A 99 -1.59 -16.68 8.21
CA SER A 99 -2.80 -15.90 8.54
C SER A 99 -3.00 -14.79 7.51
N THR A 100 -4.27 -14.42 7.33
CA THR A 100 -4.64 -13.28 6.47
C THR A 100 -5.15 -12.15 7.35
N ILE A 101 -4.60 -10.96 7.13
CA ILE A 101 -5.06 -9.75 7.82
C ILE A 101 -5.91 -8.96 6.85
N TYR A 102 -7.06 -8.49 7.34
CA TYR A 102 -7.95 -7.61 6.60
C TYR A 102 -8.11 -6.29 7.33
N LEU A 103 -8.08 -5.21 6.56
CA LEU A 103 -8.38 -3.86 7.02
C LEU A 103 -9.66 -3.38 6.35
N GLY A 104 -10.61 -2.94 7.14
CA GLY A 104 -11.78 -2.21 6.69
C GLY A 104 -11.74 -0.77 7.20
N PRO A 105 -12.75 0.07 6.86
CA PRO A 105 -12.75 1.48 7.24
C PRO A 105 -12.60 1.69 8.75
N GLY A 106 -11.62 2.51 9.13
CA GLY A 106 -11.30 2.78 10.52
C GLY A 106 -10.33 1.82 11.16
N ASP A 107 -10.01 0.71 10.51
CA ASP A 107 -9.05 -0.26 11.06
C ASP A 107 -7.62 0.26 10.95
N LEU A 108 -6.83 -0.14 11.93
CA LEU A 108 -5.41 0.18 12.01
C LEU A 108 -4.62 -1.13 12.16
N SER A 109 -3.56 -1.27 11.40
CA SER A 109 -2.61 -2.37 11.60
C SER A 109 -1.22 -1.83 11.92
N LEU A 110 -0.48 -2.58 12.69
CA LEU A 110 0.93 -2.34 12.99
C LEU A 110 1.67 -3.65 12.86
N HIS A 111 2.66 -3.70 11.98
CA HIS A 111 3.45 -4.91 11.81
C HIS A 111 4.83 -4.59 11.27
N THR A 112 5.75 -5.53 11.41
CA THR A 112 7.05 -5.42 10.75
C THR A 112 6.93 -5.89 9.31
N LEU A 113 7.69 -5.28 8.41
CA LEU A 113 7.68 -5.72 7.01
C LEU A 113 8.21 -7.15 6.85
N HIS A 114 9.05 -7.57 7.78
CA HIS A 114 9.56 -8.94 7.81
C HIS A 114 8.46 -10.00 8.03
N SER A 115 7.38 -9.64 8.73
CA SER A 115 6.31 -10.60 9.04
C SER A 115 5.34 -10.80 7.88
N CYS A 116 5.39 -9.98 6.84
CA CYS A 116 4.54 -10.13 5.67
C CYS A 116 5.06 -11.21 4.73
N ALA A 117 4.17 -12.02 4.21
CA ALA A 117 4.53 -12.94 3.13
C ALA A 117 4.69 -12.17 1.82
N ASP A 118 5.55 -12.70 0.94
CA ASP A 118 5.68 -12.18 -0.41
C ASP A 118 4.48 -12.68 -1.23
N SER A 119 3.42 -11.89 -1.27
CA SER A 119 2.15 -12.31 -1.85
C SER A 119 1.35 -11.14 -2.39
N ALA A 120 0.25 -11.47 -3.06
CA ALA A 120 -0.69 -10.50 -3.57
C ALA A 120 -1.49 -9.87 -2.45
N MET A 121 -1.78 -8.58 -2.60
CA MET A 121 -2.81 -7.91 -1.82
C MET A 121 -4.16 -8.17 -2.47
N ASN A 122 -5.15 -8.50 -1.64
CA ASN A 122 -6.51 -8.75 -2.07
C ASN A 122 -7.38 -7.55 -1.75
N LEU A 123 -8.19 -7.11 -2.71
CA LEU A 123 -9.13 -6.01 -2.54
C LEU A 123 -10.55 -6.55 -2.74
N PRO A 124 -11.18 -7.12 -1.70
CA PRO A 124 -12.46 -7.81 -1.86
C PRO A 124 -13.59 -6.95 -2.43
N LEU A 125 -13.53 -5.64 -2.22
CA LEU A 125 -14.54 -4.72 -2.73
C LEU A 125 -14.13 -4.08 -4.06
N GLY A 126 -12.92 -4.36 -4.55
CA GLY A 126 -12.42 -3.80 -5.78
C GLY A 126 -11.82 -2.41 -5.66
N TYR A 127 -11.74 -1.85 -4.46
CA TYR A 127 -11.10 -0.56 -4.21
C TYR A 127 -10.57 -0.47 -2.79
N TYR A 128 -9.61 0.43 -2.60
CA TYR A 128 -9.03 0.74 -1.29
C TYR A 128 -8.50 2.15 -1.28
N GLN A 129 -8.72 2.85 -0.18
CA GLN A 129 -8.10 4.13 0.11
C GLN A 129 -7.63 4.11 1.55
N GLY A 130 -6.35 4.45 1.76
CA GLY A 130 -5.79 4.43 3.10
C GLY A 130 -4.47 5.17 3.19
N VAL A 131 -3.94 5.20 4.40
CA VAL A 131 -2.69 5.87 4.73
C VAL A 131 -1.74 4.83 5.32
N SER A 132 -0.48 4.88 4.89
CA SER A 132 0.58 4.03 5.42
C SER A 132 1.73 4.88 5.94
N VAL A 133 2.30 4.47 7.07
CA VAL A 133 3.52 5.05 7.60
C VAL A 133 4.58 3.97 7.64
N PHE A 134 5.73 4.24 7.02
CA PHE A 134 6.87 3.33 7.02
C PHE A 134 7.95 3.93 7.90
N ILE A 135 8.48 3.11 8.80
CA ILE A 135 9.47 3.52 9.79
C ILE A 135 10.69 2.62 9.67
N ASP A 136 11.83 3.22 9.36
CA ASP A 136 13.11 2.54 9.44
C ASP A 136 13.67 2.72 10.85
N LEU A 137 13.62 1.67 11.64
CA LEU A 137 14.04 1.74 13.04
C LEU A 137 15.53 2.02 13.18
N ASN A 138 16.35 1.61 12.21
CA ASN A 138 17.78 1.91 12.24
C ASN A 138 18.07 3.39 12.08
N ALA A 139 17.24 4.11 11.33
CA ALA A 139 17.42 5.54 11.13
C ALA A 139 17.03 6.38 12.36
N LEU A 140 16.31 5.79 13.31
CA LEU A 140 15.82 6.47 14.50
C LEU A 140 16.71 6.28 15.73
N THR A 141 17.75 5.48 15.62
CA THR A 141 18.67 5.21 16.74
C THR A 141 19.96 6.03 16.69
#